data_65a0511020d2fa357f7d71ab09cd9ae3
#
_entry.id   65a0511020d2fa357f7d71ab09cd9ae3
#
_cell.length_a   1.000
_cell.length_b   1.000
_cell.length_c   1.000
_cell.angle_alpha   90.00
_cell.angle_beta   90.00
_cell.angle_gamma   90.00
#
_symmetry.space_group_name_H-M   'P 1'
#
loop_
_entity.id
_entity.type
_entity.pdbx_description
1 polymer ?
#
loop_
_entity_poly.entity_id
_entity_poly.type
_entity_poly.pdbx_seq_one_letter_code
_entity_poly.pdbx_strand_id
1 'polypeptide(L)'
;KVKSKFVALGIFTPFGYVPVDVALRDGDQAIVRNIEPGVIYQPLCNEKGLFQPCGYPFMIKDDTVRTFVPDMDKNVSLSIKRKYPLQNHILEYMSWMTGSKIEGSNDINFRNKEILYCIADTPRVNVNFYPSNPSRPYRYVRFVPRDGWRAEVAELAFYENIHDDVAISSKAILGCPPVDGNPAHAMDKANDGDWLTFFFSEE
;
A
#
# COMPACT_ATOMS: atom_id res chain seq x y z
N LYS A 1 25.17 -3.84 13.71
CA LYS A 1 26.33 -4.07 12.82
C LYS A 1 25.83 -4.68 11.53
N VAL A 2 26.05 -3.97 10.42
CA VAL A 2 25.70 -4.44 9.08
C VAL A 2 26.64 -5.59 8.71
N LYS A 3 26.07 -6.75 8.36
CA LYS A 3 26.85 -7.94 7.97
C LYS A 3 27.09 -8.03 6.45
N SER A 4 26.65 -7.03 5.69
CA SER A 4 26.77 -7.06 4.23
C SER A 4 28.22 -6.94 3.75
N LYS A 5 28.60 -7.77 2.77
CA LYS A 5 29.89 -7.71 2.10
C LYS A 5 29.96 -6.53 1.11
N PHE A 6 28.82 -6.12 0.57
CA PHE A 6 28.71 -5.03 -0.39
C PHE A 6 27.91 -3.88 0.19
N VAL A 7 28.36 -2.67 -0.02
CA VAL A 7 27.69 -1.43 0.28
C VAL A 7 27.57 -0.66 -1.03
N ALA A 8 26.39 -0.12 -1.29
CA ALA A 8 26.14 0.76 -2.42
C ALA A 8 25.72 2.13 -1.95
N LEU A 9 25.92 3.12 -2.79
CA LEU A 9 25.24 4.40 -2.68
C LEU A 9 24.14 4.46 -3.73
N GLY A 10 22.92 4.74 -3.28
CA GLY A 10 21.77 4.90 -4.14
C GLY A 10 21.30 6.35 -4.15
N ILE A 11 20.75 6.76 -5.29
CA ILE A 11 19.94 7.98 -5.40
C ILE A 11 18.47 7.58 -5.52
N PHE A 12 17.59 8.38 -4.95
CA PHE A 12 16.15 8.16 -5.07
C PHE A 12 15.64 8.69 -6.40
N THR A 13 14.96 7.83 -7.15
CA THR A 13 14.33 8.17 -8.44
C THR A 13 12.84 7.88 -8.38
N PRO A 14 12.04 8.29 -9.36
CA PRO A 14 10.62 7.91 -9.45
C PRO A 14 10.36 6.40 -9.48
N PHE A 15 11.39 5.60 -9.76
CA PHE A 15 11.33 4.12 -9.83
C PHE A 15 11.94 3.44 -8.60
N GLY A 16 12.31 4.20 -7.56
CA GLY A 16 12.96 3.72 -6.35
C GLY A 16 14.44 4.10 -6.27
N TYR A 17 15.19 3.40 -5.43
CA TYR A 17 16.63 3.63 -5.27
C TYR A 17 17.42 2.99 -6.41
N VAL A 18 18.20 3.80 -7.10
CA VAL A 18 19.14 3.35 -8.14
C VAL A 18 20.54 3.42 -7.58
N PRO A 19 21.28 2.29 -7.48
CA PRO A 19 22.69 2.30 -7.09
C PRO A 19 23.54 3.07 -8.11
N VAL A 20 24.33 4.03 -7.63
CA VAL A 20 25.24 4.83 -8.46
C VAL A 20 26.69 4.39 -8.31
N ASP A 21 27.01 3.77 -7.19
CA ASP A 21 28.31 3.14 -6.98
C ASP A 21 28.19 1.98 -5.97
N VAL A 22 29.05 0.97 -6.12
CA VAL A 22 29.09 -0.20 -5.24
C VAL A 22 30.50 -0.43 -4.78
N ALA A 23 30.70 -0.56 -3.47
CA ALA A 23 32.00 -0.84 -2.87
C ALA A 23 32.00 -2.17 -2.11
N LEU A 24 33.15 -2.84 -2.13
CA LEU A 24 33.42 -3.93 -1.21
C LEU A 24 33.74 -3.36 0.17
N ARG A 25 33.17 -3.99 1.17
CA ARG A 25 33.46 -3.66 2.56
C ARG A 25 34.74 -4.34 3.00
N ASP A 26 35.64 -3.57 3.59
CA ASP A 26 36.84 -4.05 4.25
C ASP A 26 36.73 -3.65 5.75
N GLY A 27 36.58 -4.64 6.60
CA GLY A 27 36.31 -4.41 8.02
C GLY A 27 35.02 -3.60 8.23
N ASP A 28 35.17 -2.43 8.84
CA ASP A 28 34.05 -1.48 9.08
C ASP A 28 34.04 -0.32 8.07
N GLN A 29 34.84 -0.40 7.03
CA GLN A 29 34.95 0.65 6.00
C GLN A 29 34.51 0.15 4.62
N ALA A 30 33.98 1.07 3.83
CA ALA A 30 33.73 0.91 2.40
C ALA A 30 34.11 2.21 1.71
N ILE A 31 34.91 2.12 0.66
CA ILE A 31 35.33 3.29 -0.11
C ILE A 31 34.44 3.39 -1.34
N VAL A 32 33.66 4.43 -1.38
CA VAL A 32 32.82 4.78 -2.52
C VAL A 32 33.45 5.96 -3.25
N ARG A 33 33.37 5.94 -4.55
CA ARG A 33 33.96 6.96 -5.43
C ARG A 33 32.85 7.64 -6.23
N ASN A 34 33.21 8.66 -7.00
CA ASN A 34 32.29 9.37 -7.90
C ASN A 34 31.09 10.00 -7.20
N ILE A 35 31.29 10.58 -6.02
CA ILE A 35 30.27 11.30 -5.29
C ILE A 35 30.26 12.76 -5.73
N GLU A 36 29.12 13.25 -6.16
CA GLU A 36 28.92 14.64 -6.55
C GLU A 36 28.38 15.48 -5.38
N PRO A 37 28.95 16.67 -5.11
CA PRO A 37 28.38 17.59 -4.12
C PRO A 37 26.94 18.00 -4.46
N GLY A 38 26.12 18.17 -3.42
CA GLY A 38 24.74 18.60 -3.56
C GLY A 38 23.72 17.50 -3.91
N VAL A 39 24.19 16.28 -4.17
CA VAL A 39 23.34 15.12 -4.39
C VAL A 39 23.06 14.40 -3.06
N ILE A 40 21.82 13.99 -2.84
CA ILE A 40 21.42 13.21 -1.66
C ILE A 40 21.61 11.72 -1.98
N TYR A 41 22.47 11.08 -1.22
CA TYR A 41 22.78 9.65 -1.32
C TYR A 41 22.15 8.88 -0.15
N GLN A 42 21.65 7.69 -0.46
CA GLN A 42 21.18 6.71 0.51
C GLN A 42 22.17 5.54 0.58
N PRO A 43 22.79 5.26 1.72
CA PRO A 43 23.56 4.04 1.90
C PRO A 43 22.66 2.80 1.79
N LEU A 44 23.05 1.85 0.97
CA LEU A 44 22.35 0.61 0.73
C LEU A 44 23.27 -0.57 1.06
N CYS A 45 22.73 -1.58 1.71
CA CYS A 45 23.41 -2.82 2.02
C CYS A 45 22.74 -3.98 1.31
N ASN A 46 23.55 -4.91 0.79
CA ASN A 46 23.03 -6.11 0.15
C ASN A 46 22.63 -7.13 1.23
N GLU A 47 21.35 -7.43 1.32
CA GLU A 47 20.81 -8.50 2.16
C GLU A 47 20.08 -9.51 1.27
N LYS A 48 20.59 -10.75 1.26
CA LYS A 48 20.00 -11.85 0.47
C LYS A 48 19.82 -11.53 -1.02
N GLY A 49 20.74 -10.76 -1.60
CA GLY A 49 20.68 -10.38 -3.01
C GLY A 49 19.91 -9.08 -3.30
N LEU A 50 19.30 -8.46 -2.32
CA LEU A 50 18.58 -7.19 -2.45
C LEU A 50 19.35 -6.06 -1.75
N PHE A 51 19.40 -4.90 -2.38
CA PHE A 51 19.92 -3.69 -1.77
C PHE A 51 18.82 -2.97 -0.99
N GLN A 52 19.04 -2.80 0.30
CA GLN A 52 18.10 -2.11 1.21
C GLN A 52 18.79 -0.97 1.94
N PRO A 53 18.08 0.11 2.32
CA PRO A 53 18.63 1.19 3.12
C PRO A 53 19.26 0.68 4.42
N CYS A 54 20.50 1.08 4.71
CA CYS A 54 21.22 0.63 5.91
C CYS A 54 21.91 1.77 6.68
N GLY A 55 21.50 2.99 6.45
CA GLY A 55 21.97 4.18 7.14
C GLY A 55 21.11 5.38 6.80
N TYR A 56 21.42 6.53 7.38
CA TYR A 56 20.71 7.76 7.05
C TYR A 56 21.17 8.33 5.72
N PRO A 57 20.26 8.95 4.94
CA PRO A 57 20.66 9.70 3.76
C PRO A 57 21.66 10.81 4.13
N PHE A 58 22.56 11.12 3.21
CA PHE A 58 23.52 12.19 3.39
C PHE A 58 23.77 12.93 2.09
N MET A 59 24.37 14.10 2.20
CA MET A 59 24.80 14.94 1.11
C MET A 59 26.17 15.55 1.45
N ILE A 60 27.03 15.73 0.44
CA ILE A 60 28.25 16.51 0.60
C ILE A 60 27.94 17.94 0.15
N LYS A 61 28.20 18.89 1.03
CA LYS A 61 28.10 20.31 0.73
C LYS A 61 29.27 21.04 1.42
N ASP A 62 29.97 21.88 0.67
CA ASP A 62 31.11 22.66 1.16
C ASP A 62 32.14 21.77 1.89
N ASP A 63 32.53 20.66 1.24
CA ASP A 63 33.43 19.61 1.75
C ASP A 63 33.01 19.00 3.10
N THR A 64 31.76 19.18 3.48
CA THR A 64 31.20 18.66 4.73
C THR A 64 30.07 17.66 4.43
N VAL A 65 30.11 16.54 5.14
CA VAL A 65 29.00 15.55 5.10
C VAL A 65 27.86 16.02 5.99
N ARG A 66 26.71 16.22 5.37
CA ARG A 66 25.44 16.49 6.08
C ARG A 66 24.57 15.25 6.05
N THR A 67 24.31 14.69 7.22
CA THR A 67 23.45 13.52 7.39
C THR A 67 22.02 13.97 7.73
N PHE A 68 21.04 13.38 7.07
CA PHE A 68 19.61 13.63 7.31
C PHE A 68 19.08 12.61 8.30
N VAL A 69 19.12 12.93 9.58
CA VAL A 69 18.56 12.09 10.63
C VAL A 69 17.09 12.44 10.80
N PRO A 70 16.15 11.46 10.71
CA PRO A 70 14.73 11.72 10.94
C PRO A 70 14.50 12.26 12.36
N ASP A 71 13.76 13.33 12.46
CA ASP A 71 13.24 13.82 13.73
C ASP A 71 11.87 13.17 13.95
N MET A 72 11.84 12.14 14.78
CA MET A 72 10.64 11.33 15.02
C MET A 72 9.55 12.10 15.77
N ASP A 73 9.90 13.23 16.38
CA ASP A 73 8.95 14.09 17.11
C ASP A 73 8.30 15.14 16.18
N LYS A 74 8.80 15.27 14.96
CA LYS A 74 8.27 16.19 13.95
C LYS A 74 7.47 15.47 12.89
N ASN A 75 6.15 15.59 12.96
CA ASN A 75 5.26 15.19 11.90
C ASN A 75 5.07 16.35 10.93
N VAL A 76 5.36 16.11 9.64
CA VAL A 76 5.17 17.07 8.56
C VAL A 76 4.09 16.52 7.62
N SER A 77 3.00 17.26 7.45
CA SER A 77 2.00 16.95 6.42
C SER A 77 2.55 17.31 5.05
N LEU A 78 2.67 16.32 4.18
CA LEU A 78 3.07 16.50 2.79
C LEU A 78 1.85 16.38 1.88
N SER A 79 1.60 17.40 1.04
CA SER A 79 0.65 17.29 -0.05
C SER A 79 1.38 16.86 -1.31
N ILE A 80 1.21 15.60 -1.69
CA ILE A 80 1.84 15.03 -2.88
C ILE A 80 0.83 15.08 -4.03
N LYS A 81 1.21 15.75 -5.12
CA LYS A 81 0.43 15.75 -6.36
C LYS A 81 1.09 14.88 -7.41
N ARG A 82 0.29 14.14 -8.17
CA ARG A 82 0.80 13.41 -9.33
C ARG A 82 1.42 14.37 -10.34
N LYS A 83 2.57 14.00 -10.87
CA LYS A 83 3.20 14.72 -11.99
C LYS A 83 2.38 14.57 -13.27
N TYR A 84 1.83 13.39 -13.49
CA TYR A 84 0.99 13.07 -14.64
C TYR A 84 -0.43 12.77 -14.19
N PRO A 85 -1.46 13.22 -14.90
CA PRO A 85 -2.84 12.88 -14.58
C PRO A 85 -3.07 11.37 -14.76
N LEU A 86 -4.08 10.86 -14.08
CA LEU A 86 -4.58 9.51 -14.36
C LEU A 86 -5.18 9.47 -15.76
N GLN A 87 -5.01 8.33 -16.43
CA GLN A 87 -5.69 8.10 -17.69
C GLN A 87 -7.21 8.02 -17.47
N ASN A 88 -7.98 8.49 -18.44
CA ASN A 88 -9.43 8.62 -18.31
C ASN A 88 -10.11 7.27 -17.98
N HIS A 89 -9.64 6.17 -18.56
CA HIS A 89 -10.21 4.84 -18.28
C HIS A 89 -9.99 4.41 -16.81
N ILE A 90 -8.88 4.81 -16.17
CA ILE A 90 -8.66 4.51 -14.75
C ILE A 90 -9.65 5.30 -13.89
N LEU A 91 -9.90 6.57 -14.22
CA LEU A 91 -10.89 7.38 -13.52
C LEU A 91 -12.30 6.81 -13.69
N GLU A 92 -12.61 6.32 -14.88
CA GLU A 92 -13.87 5.65 -15.17
C GLU A 92 -14.03 4.39 -14.30
N TYR A 93 -13.05 3.48 -14.28
CA TYR A 93 -13.09 2.26 -13.46
C TYR A 93 -13.23 2.57 -11.96
N MET A 94 -12.52 3.57 -11.47
CA MET A 94 -12.68 4.01 -10.09
C MET A 94 -14.12 4.49 -9.80
N SER A 95 -14.76 5.16 -10.75
CA SER A 95 -16.13 5.65 -10.58
C SER A 95 -17.17 4.52 -10.47
N TRP A 96 -16.86 3.33 -10.95
CA TRP A 96 -17.76 2.16 -10.86
C TRP A 96 -18.01 1.71 -9.42
N MET A 97 -17.11 2.02 -8.50
CA MET A 97 -17.29 1.76 -7.07
C MET A 97 -18.34 2.68 -6.42
N THR A 98 -18.67 3.82 -7.05
CA THR A 98 -19.64 4.78 -6.49
C THR A 98 -21.04 4.16 -6.44
N GLY A 99 -21.69 4.23 -5.28
CA GLY A 99 -22.96 3.60 -4.99
C GLY A 99 -22.83 2.21 -4.37
N SER A 100 -21.66 1.61 -4.34
CA SER A 100 -21.40 0.36 -3.63
C SER A 100 -21.49 0.56 -2.11
N LYS A 101 -21.77 -0.52 -1.38
CA LYS A 101 -22.07 -0.47 0.05
C LYS A 101 -21.27 -1.51 0.83
N ILE A 102 -20.99 -1.17 2.07
CA ILE A 102 -20.58 -2.14 3.10
C ILE A 102 -21.79 -2.35 4.00
N GLU A 103 -22.19 -3.60 4.17
CA GLU A 103 -23.35 -3.98 4.98
C GLU A 103 -22.93 -4.92 6.10
N GLY A 104 -23.49 -4.73 7.30
CA GLY A 104 -23.33 -5.59 8.47
C GLY A 104 -24.60 -6.34 8.81
N SER A 105 -24.49 -7.60 9.23
CA SER A 105 -25.62 -8.40 9.69
C SER A 105 -25.21 -9.47 10.70
N ASN A 106 -26.15 -9.89 11.55
CA ASN A 106 -26.01 -11.08 12.39
C ASN A 106 -26.73 -12.30 11.80
N ASP A 107 -27.40 -12.12 10.65
CA ASP A 107 -27.99 -13.18 9.83
C ASP A 107 -27.10 -13.38 8.57
N ILE A 108 -26.65 -14.60 8.32
CA ILE A 108 -25.83 -14.94 7.17
C ILE A 108 -26.51 -14.63 5.82
N ASN A 109 -27.83 -14.61 5.78
CA ASN A 109 -28.60 -14.25 4.59
C ASN A 109 -28.87 -12.74 4.48
N PHE A 110 -28.34 -11.93 5.39
CA PHE A 110 -28.47 -10.46 5.41
C PHE A 110 -29.92 -9.95 5.35
N ARG A 111 -30.90 -10.71 5.89
CA ARG A 111 -32.31 -10.28 5.93
C ARG A 111 -32.51 -9.05 6.82
N ASN A 112 -31.77 -8.95 7.93
CA ASN A 112 -31.76 -7.81 8.84
C ASN A 112 -30.36 -7.19 8.82
N LYS A 113 -30.10 -6.29 7.86
CA LYS A 113 -28.81 -5.66 7.64
C LYS A 113 -28.83 -4.19 7.98
N GLU A 114 -27.67 -3.68 8.34
CA GLU A 114 -27.38 -2.25 8.45
C GLU A 114 -26.38 -1.86 7.37
N ILE A 115 -26.57 -0.69 6.75
CA ILE A 115 -25.56 -0.13 5.85
C ILE A 115 -24.52 0.56 6.73
N LEU A 116 -23.33 -0.03 6.78
CA LEU A 116 -22.21 0.49 7.54
C LEU A 116 -21.54 1.66 6.83
N TYR A 117 -21.48 1.58 5.51
CA TYR A 117 -20.98 2.65 4.67
C TYR A 117 -21.55 2.56 3.25
N CYS A 118 -21.75 3.73 2.62
CA CYS A 118 -22.07 3.84 1.20
C CYS A 118 -20.98 4.70 0.52
N ILE A 119 -20.37 4.18 -0.53
CA ILE A 119 -19.35 4.90 -1.29
C ILE A 119 -20.07 5.97 -2.13
N ALA A 120 -20.08 7.20 -1.63
CA ALA A 120 -20.80 8.31 -2.25
C ALA A 120 -20.02 8.96 -3.40
N ASP A 121 -18.70 9.04 -3.25
CA ASP A 121 -17.82 9.69 -4.21
C ASP A 121 -16.88 8.68 -4.87
N THR A 122 -16.36 9.04 -6.05
CA THR A 122 -15.34 8.23 -6.72
C THR A 122 -14.12 8.04 -5.80
N PRO A 123 -13.73 6.80 -5.50
CA PRO A 123 -12.58 6.50 -4.66
C PRO A 123 -11.30 7.13 -5.21
N ARG A 124 -10.32 7.33 -4.34
CA ARG A 124 -8.98 7.73 -4.75
C ARG A 124 -8.18 6.49 -5.17
N VAL A 125 -7.15 6.72 -5.98
CA VAL A 125 -6.17 5.66 -6.29
C VAL A 125 -5.48 5.21 -5.00
N ASN A 126 -5.26 3.93 -4.87
CA ASN A 126 -4.67 3.20 -3.76
C ASN A 126 -5.67 2.95 -2.63
N VAL A 127 -5.29 3.22 -1.38
CA VAL A 127 -6.10 2.90 -0.20
C VAL A 127 -7.14 3.98 0.07
N ASN A 128 -8.36 3.54 0.34
CA ASN A 128 -9.44 4.40 0.80
C ASN A 128 -9.91 3.92 2.17
N PHE A 129 -9.99 4.83 3.13
CA PHE A 129 -10.49 4.56 4.46
C PHE A 129 -11.92 5.07 4.58
N TYR A 130 -12.82 4.18 4.96
CA TYR A 130 -14.23 4.49 5.11
C TYR A 130 -14.64 4.32 6.58
N PRO A 131 -14.77 5.42 7.33
CA PRO A 131 -15.19 5.35 8.72
C PRO A 131 -16.61 4.83 8.81
N SER A 132 -16.86 3.92 9.74
CA SER A 132 -18.14 3.33 10.02
C SER A 132 -18.45 3.48 11.51
N ASN A 133 -19.72 3.72 11.84
CA ASN A 133 -20.19 3.78 13.22
C ASN A 133 -21.40 2.84 13.35
N PRO A 134 -21.17 1.52 13.44
CA PRO A 134 -22.24 0.54 13.50
C PRO A 134 -23.08 0.71 14.77
N SER A 135 -24.41 0.55 14.67
CA SER A 135 -25.33 0.64 15.81
C SER A 135 -25.11 -0.48 16.84
N ARG A 136 -24.46 -1.56 16.43
CA ARG A 136 -24.14 -2.76 17.23
C ARG A 136 -23.05 -3.59 16.57
N PRO A 137 -22.43 -4.55 17.29
CA PRO A 137 -21.50 -5.52 16.67
C PRO A 137 -22.20 -6.42 15.65
N TYR A 138 -21.53 -6.68 14.53
CA TYR A 138 -21.96 -7.59 13.47
C TYR A 138 -21.05 -8.79 13.33
N ARG A 139 -21.67 -9.96 13.13
CA ARG A 139 -20.95 -11.20 12.88
C ARG A 139 -20.52 -11.34 11.41
N TYR A 140 -21.30 -10.77 10.50
CA TYR A 140 -21.08 -10.84 9.06
C TYR A 140 -21.00 -9.43 8.50
N VAL A 141 -20.02 -9.22 7.66
CA VAL A 141 -19.88 -7.98 6.88
C VAL A 141 -19.71 -8.37 5.43
N ARG A 142 -20.33 -7.63 4.52
CA ARG A 142 -20.16 -7.86 3.08
C ARG A 142 -19.99 -6.55 2.31
N PHE A 143 -19.26 -6.65 1.22
CA PHE A 143 -19.25 -5.66 0.16
C PHE A 143 -20.39 -5.97 -0.80
N VAL A 144 -21.14 -4.95 -1.20
CA VAL A 144 -22.23 -5.04 -2.19
C VAL A 144 -21.93 -4.03 -3.27
N PRO A 145 -21.65 -4.46 -4.51
CA PRO A 145 -21.50 -3.52 -5.61
C PRO A 145 -22.79 -2.75 -5.84
N ARG A 146 -22.72 -1.65 -6.56
CA ARG A 146 -23.93 -0.94 -6.99
C ARG A 146 -24.73 -1.83 -7.93
N ASP A 147 -26.03 -1.60 -8.01
CA ASP A 147 -26.95 -2.40 -8.83
C ASP A 147 -26.50 -2.46 -10.30
N GLY A 148 -26.48 -3.66 -10.88
CA GLY A 148 -26.06 -3.94 -12.25
C GLY A 148 -24.55 -3.86 -12.48
N TRP A 149 -23.74 -3.91 -11.42
CA TRP A 149 -22.28 -3.88 -11.51
C TRP A 149 -21.64 -5.03 -10.73
N ARG A 150 -20.40 -5.34 -11.11
CA ARG A 150 -19.59 -6.39 -10.49
C ARG A 150 -18.73 -5.83 -9.37
N ALA A 151 -18.31 -6.68 -8.45
CA ALA A 151 -17.29 -6.36 -7.50
C ALA A 151 -15.91 -6.62 -8.14
N GLU A 152 -15.08 -5.58 -8.19
CA GLU A 152 -13.65 -5.66 -8.49
C GLU A 152 -12.91 -5.12 -7.28
N VAL A 153 -12.43 -6.02 -6.41
CA VAL A 153 -11.86 -5.64 -5.12
C VAL A 153 -10.48 -6.26 -4.99
N ALA A 154 -9.45 -5.42 -4.98
CA ALA A 154 -8.07 -5.88 -4.78
C ALA A 154 -7.83 -6.25 -3.31
N GLU A 155 -8.28 -5.40 -2.37
CA GLU A 155 -8.09 -5.66 -0.95
C GLU A 155 -9.21 -5.02 -0.14
N LEU A 156 -9.77 -5.76 0.81
CA LEU A 156 -10.79 -5.30 1.74
C LEU A 156 -10.43 -5.74 3.15
N ALA A 157 -10.10 -4.79 3.99
CA ALA A 157 -9.75 -5.03 5.38
C ALA A 157 -10.61 -4.19 6.32
N PHE A 158 -10.88 -4.71 7.51
CA PHE A 158 -11.63 -4.04 8.57
C PHE A 158 -10.72 -3.83 9.77
N TYR A 159 -10.85 -2.68 10.42
CA TYR A 159 -10.07 -2.29 11.60
C TYR A 159 -11.02 -1.81 12.69
N GLU A 160 -10.65 -2.01 13.95
CA GLU A 160 -11.42 -1.45 15.06
C GLU A 160 -11.25 0.07 15.13
N ASN A 161 -10.03 0.54 14.86
CA ASN A 161 -9.72 1.98 14.83
C ASN A 161 -8.87 2.33 13.61
N ILE A 162 -8.92 3.58 13.19
CA ILE A 162 -8.17 4.10 12.02
C ILE A 162 -6.63 4.05 12.20
N HIS A 163 -6.17 3.93 13.44
CA HIS A 163 -4.73 3.87 13.75
C HIS A 163 -4.22 2.47 14.03
N ASP A 164 -5.07 1.45 13.88
CA ASP A 164 -4.65 0.06 14.09
C ASP A 164 -3.82 -0.43 12.90
N ASP A 165 -2.70 -1.08 13.21
CA ASP A 165 -1.81 -1.69 12.21
C ASP A 165 -2.25 -3.11 11.84
N VAL A 166 -3.18 -3.70 12.60
CA VAL A 166 -3.64 -5.08 12.43
C VAL A 166 -5.12 -5.10 12.11
N ALA A 167 -5.45 -5.68 10.97
CA ALA A 167 -6.84 -5.87 10.57
C ALA A 167 -7.55 -6.93 11.42
N ILE A 168 -8.86 -6.79 11.55
CA ILE A 168 -9.73 -7.79 12.17
C ILE A 168 -9.66 -9.07 11.33
N SER A 169 -9.27 -10.18 11.96
CA SER A 169 -9.21 -11.48 11.29
C SER A 169 -10.60 -12.00 10.97
N SER A 170 -10.84 -12.36 9.71
CA SER A 170 -12.01 -13.12 9.30
C SER A 170 -11.78 -14.62 9.50
N LYS A 171 -12.83 -15.36 9.92
CA LYS A 171 -12.76 -16.84 9.99
C LYS A 171 -12.98 -17.51 8.63
N ALA A 172 -13.70 -16.85 7.76
CA ALA A 172 -13.98 -17.32 6.40
C ALA A 172 -14.36 -16.15 5.52
N ILE A 173 -14.03 -16.25 4.25
CA ILE A 173 -14.49 -15.38 3.18
C ILE A 173 -15.50 -16.19 2.38
N LEU A 174 -16.67 -15.62 2.15
CA LEU A 174 -17.75 -16.22 1.39
C LEU A 174 -18.10 -15.29 0.21
N GLY A 175 -18.37 -15.86 -0.94
CA GLY A 175 -18.72 -15.10 -2.13
C GLY A 175 -19.14 -16.03 -3.27
N CYS A 176 -19.21 -15.50 -4.47
CA CYS A 176 -19.45 -16.24 -5.70
C CYS A 176 -18.13 -16.68 -6.36
N PRO A 177 -18.16 -17.61 -7.29
CA PRO A 177 -17.02 -17.87 -8.16
C PRO A 177 -16.61 -16.62 -8.95
N PRO A 178 -15.34 -16.52 -9.40
CA PRO A 178 -14.93 -15.43 -10.27
C PRO A 178 -15.63 -15.55 -11.63
N VAL A 179 -16.04 -14.41 -12.19
CA VAL A 179 -16.83 -14.36 -13.44
C VAL A 179 -16.13 -14.99 -14.65
N ASP A 180 -14.80 -14.91 -14.67
CA ASP A 180 -13.97 -15.45 -15.75
C ASP A 180 -13.46 -16.88 -15.48
N GLY A 181 -13.86 -17.47 -14.36
CA GLY A 181 -13.38 -18.78 -13.90
C GLY A 181 -11.90 -18.85 -13.58
N ASN A 182 -11.20 -17.72 -13.53
CA ASN A 182 -9.77 -17.65 -13.25
C ASN A 182 -9.50 -17.72 -11.73
N PRO A 183 -8.77 -18.72 -11.22
CA PRO A 183 -8.43 -18.81 -9.81
C PRO A 183 -7.64 -17.59 -9.27
N ALA A 184 -6.95 -16.85 -10.15
CA ALA A 184 -6.25 -15.62 -9.77
C ALA A 184 -7.22 -14.47 -9.42
N HIS A 185 -8.50 -14.61 -9.74
CA HIS A 185 -9.57 -13.65 -9.46
C HIS A 185 -10.60 -14.20 -8.46
N ALA A 186 -10.23 -15.23 -7.71
CA ALA A 186 -11.10 -15.85 -6.72
C ALA A 186 -11.35 -14.92 -5.51
N MET A 187 -12.38 -15.24 -4.72
CA MET A 187 -12.83 -14.38 -3.61
C MET A 187 -11.79 -14.15 -2.50
N ASP A 188 -10.89 -15.09 -2.29
CA ASP A 188 -9.78 -14.97 -1.34
C ASP A 188 -8.80 -13.86 -1.73
N LYS A 189 -8.79 -13.44 -3.01
CA LYS A 189 -7.96 -12.34 -3.50
C LYS A 189 -8.38 -10.97 -2.99
N ALA A 190 -9.58 -10.83 -2.49
CA ALA A 190 -10.03 -9.61 -1.84
C ALA A 190 -9.47 -9.42 -0.41
N ASN A 191 -8.70 -10.38 0.14
CA ASN A 191 -8.15 -10.31 1.49
C ASN A 191 -6.92 -11.22 1.63
N ASP A 192 -6.02 -11.22 0.65
CA ASP A 192 -4.79 -12.03 0.68
C ASP A 192 -3.54 -11.20 1.02
N GLY A 193 -3.69 -9.89 1.18
CA GLY A 193 -2.61 -8.96 1.48
C GLY A 193 -1.76 -8.59 0.26
N ASP A 194 -2.16 -9.00 -0.94
CA ASP A 194 -1.48 -8.65 -2.19
C ASP A 194 -2.34 -7.68 -3.02
N TRP A 195 -1.92 -6.44 -3.11
CA TRP A 195 -2.63 -5.38 -3.84
C TRP A 195 -2.57 -5.52 -5.37
N LEU A 196 -1.84 -6.49 -5.88
CA LEU A 196 -1.73 -6.79 -7.31
C LEU A 196 -2.71 -7.88 -7.75
N THR A 197 -3.32 -8.59 -6.82
CA THR A 197 -4.41 -9.52 -7.06
C THR A 197 -5.76 -8.86 -6.79
N PHE A 198 -6.85 -9.41 -7.30
CA PHE A 198 -8.18 -8.86 -7.05
C PHE A 198 -9.27 -9.92 -7.26
N PHE A 199 -10.33 -9.78 -6.53
CA PHE A 199 -11.56 -10.53 -6.74
C PHE A 199 -12.39 -9.91 -7.85
N PHE A 200 -12.92 -10.72 -8.75
CA PHE A 200 -13.79 -10.31 -9.83
C PHE A 200 -15.08 -11.13 -9.81
N SER A 201 -16.17 -10.53 -9.27
CA SER A 201 -17.44 -11.23 -9.07
C SER A 201 -18.24 -11.40 -10.36
N GLU A 202 -19.18 -12.36 -10.35
CA GLU A 202 -20.38 -12.29 -11.20
C GLU A 202 -21.26 -11.10 -10.79
N GLU A 203 -22.22 -10.74 -11.67
CA GLU A 203 -23.23 -9.71 -11.36
C GLU A 203 -24.14 -10.10 -10.19
#